data_6073668dcd7121a87607e9e99c8bb18d
#
_entry.id   6073668dcd7121a87607e9e99c8bb18d
#
_cell.length_a   1.000
_cell.length_b   1.000
_cell.length_c   1.000
_cell.angle_alpha   90.00
_cell.angle_beta   90.00
_cell.angle_gamma   90.00
#
_symmetry.space_group_name_H-M   'P 1'
#
loop_
_entity.id
_entity.type
_entity.pdbx_description
1 polymer ?
#
loop_
_entity_poly.entity_id
_entity_poly.type
_entity_poly.pdbx_seq_one_letter_code
_entity_poly.pdbx_strand_id
1 'polypeptide(L)'
;MAIYHLEAKVISRGAGRSAVAASAYLSCSQIYNDYDGIQHDYTRKRGLVWQEVFLPPIAPAAWSDRSILWNAVEENEKTKDSRLAREFVVALPIELGKTDWQSLLTEFIQDNFVAEGMCADVAIHDPYPPGHNPHAHIMLTIRPLQENGKWQHKTEKEYLCVRDGAEWGFTSAEYKIAQAEGWEKQYQYLVGERKVYMAPSEAEKQGYERANKYPKSTKYGRQNPISQRWNSDEQLLIWREKWATVTNRHLAQYPEIDARIDHRSHAARGLDELPTIHEGYHARKLEAMGIVSDRCEINRQIKADNALLRELKAKVKKLAAAVKTSIPELANALESLRENMIVLMYRISHIRISKQKISDYVDAVKPVVERYTEIKQEIKEKNTERKQLRAEQDSLPFIHVIKHQKLSEQVATLTEDLEELKSEKSMLLNSMECADDAAFSKFKKEVKNLDTQMDALEQAENKFTAELDRTLERYRDLEKTVADVDAGELTDTRMELRTGKEQSAASQLQKISGVKYDYDMMRQSKLEVKKMLGEVTRKPSITQMLQRKEPESQMQKPPKRKQKDYER
;
A
#
# COMPACT_ATOMS: atom_id res chain seq x y z
N MET A 1 -5.68 8.06 21.61
CA MET A 1 -5.06 6.71 21.58
C MET A 1 -3.89 6.77 20.63
N ALA A 2 -2.69 6.46 21.11
CA ALA A 2 -1.46 6.45 20.30
C ALA A 2 -1.61 5.47 19.13
N ILE A 3 -1.17 5.88 17.94
CA ILE A 3 -1.28 5.12 16.70
C ILE A 3 0.14 4.84 16.19
N TYR A 4 0.43 3.57 15.87
CA TYR A 4 1.66 3.26 15.16
C TYR A 4 1.55 3.68 13.68
N HIS A 5 2.47 4.53 13.24
CA HIS A 5 2.68 4.82 11.83
C HIS A 5 4.15 5.10 11.59
N LEU A 6 4.75 4.41 10.65
CA LEU A 6 6.07 4.71 10.09
C LEU A 6 6.02 4.36 8.60
N GLU A 7 6.03 5.39 7.76
CA GLU A 7 6.12 5.29 6.31
C GLU A 7 7.53 5.63 5.86
N ALA A 8 8.12 4.78 5.01
CA ALA A 8 9.42 5.02 4.39
C ALA A 8 9.26 5.38 2.91
N LYS A 9 9.87 6.48 2.49
CA LYS A 9 9.84 6.98 1.11
C LYS A 9 11.26 7.21 0.61
N VAL A 10 11.44 7.06 -0.70
CA VAL A 10 12.68 7.44 -1.38
C VAL A 10 12.45 8.76 -2.14
N ILE A 11 13.33 9.72 -1.93
CA ILE A 11 13.40 10.94 -2.73
C ILE A 11 14.41 10.67 -3.84
N SER A 12 13.95 10.65 -5.09
CA SER A 12 14.81 10.41 -6.23
C SER A 12 14.56 11.41 -7.36
N ARG A 13 15.63 11.79 -8.04
CA ARG A 13 15.59 12.70 -9.18
C ARG A 13 14.82 12.10 -10.36
N GLY A 14 14.95 10.78 -10.60
CA GLY A 14 14.21 10.08 -11.65
C GLY A 14 12.68 10.10 -11.45
N ALA A 15 12.21 10.28 -10.21
CA ALA A 15 10.80 10.50 -9.90
C ALA A 15 10.38 11.98 -9.93
N GLY A 16 11.24 12.88 -10.44
CA GLY A 16 10.99 14.32 -10.48
C GLY A 16 11.01 15.00 -9.11
N ARG A 17 11.68 14.38 -8.10
CA ARG A 17 11.77 14.93 -6.75
C ARG A 17 13.18 15.45 -6.48
N SER A 18 13.27 16.54 -5.70
CA SER A 18 14.51 17.15 -5.22
C SER A 18 14.62 17.00 -3.70
N ALA A 19 15.83 16.75 -3.20
CA ALA A 19 16.11 16.74 -1.76
C ALA A 19 16.02 18.15 -1.16
N VAL A 20 16.47 19.16 -1.89
CA VAL A 20 16.36 20.57 -1.50
C VAL A 20 14.90 20.99 -1.39
N ALA A 21 14.08 20.65 -2.39
CA ALA A 21 12.64 20.94 -2.35
C ALA A 21 11.93 20.24 -1.18
N ALA A 22 12.30 18.99 -0.89
CA ALA A 22 11.73 18.24 0.22
C ALA A 22 12.13 18.84 1.58
N SER A 23 13.39 19.24 1.74
CA SER A 23 13.86 19.93 2.95
C SER A 23 13.20 21.29 3.14
N ALA A 24 13.06 22.09 2.09
CA ALA A 24 12.32 23.36 2.15
C ALA A 24 10.85 23.13 2.55
N TYR A 25 10.21 22.08 2.01
CA TYR A 25 8.82 21.73 2.34
C TYR A 25 8.66 21.31 3.80
N LEU A 26 9.52 20.42 4.33
CA LEU A 26 9.40 19.95 5.72
C LEU A 26 9.71 21.07 6.72
N SER A 27 10.66 21.93 6.42
CA SER A 27 11.08 23.03 7.27
C SER A 27 10.24 24.31 7.13
N CYS A 28 9.25 24.32 6.23
CA CYS A 28 8.45 25.51 5.91
C CYS A 28 9.34 26.73 5.56
N SER A 29 10.43 26.51 4.86
CA SER A 29 11.43 27.54 4.56
C SER A 29 11.57 27.77 3.06
N GLN A 30 12.42 28.72 2.72
CA GLN A 30 12.80 29.04 1.36
C GLN A 30 14.24 28.58 1.14
N ILE A 31 14.48 27.67 0.19
CA ILE A 31 15.82 27.15 -0.13
C ILE A 31 16.01 27.19 -1.64
N TYR A 32 17.17 27.71 -2.07
CA TYR A 32 17.60 27.68 -3.46
C TYR A 32 18.29 26.35 -3.78
N ASN A 33 17.95 25.73 -4.89
CA ASN A 33 18.56 24.50 -5.37
C ASN A 33 19.60 24.84 -6.44
N ASP A 34 20.87 24.65 -6.12
CA ASP A 34 21.99 24.94 -7.03
C ASP A 34 22.03 24.01 -8.25
N TYR A 35 21.44 22.80 -8.14
CA TYR A 35 21.45 21.81 -9.22
C TYR A 35 20.54 22.19 -10.39
N ASP A 36 19.34 22.72 -10.14
CA ASP A 36 18.35 23.05 -11.17
C ASP A 36 18.05 24.56 -11.28
N GLY A 37 18.64 25.38 -10.39
CA GLY A 37 18.47 26.82 -10.37
C GLY A 37 17.07 27.27 -9.88
N ILE A 38 16.34 26.41 -9.17
CA ILE A 38 14.97 26.69 -8.72
C ILE A 38 14.97 27.11 -7.25
N GLN A 39 14.27 28.21 -6.98
CA GLN A 39 13.97 28.65 -5.61
C GLN A 39 12.71 27.94 -5.12
N HIS A 40 12.86 27.09 -4.11
CA HIS A 40 11.74 26.42 -3.46
C HIS A 40 11.29 27.23 -2.25
N ASP A 41 10.06 27.77 -2.29
CA ASP A 41 9.49 28.60 -1.22
C ASP A 41 8.23 27.96 -0.62
N TYR A 42 8.33 27.53 0.62
CA TYR A 42 7.25 26.98 1.42
C TYR A 42 6.96 27.78 2.69
N THR A 43 7.39 29.05 2.77
CA THR A 43 7.21 29.93 3.93
C THR A 43 5.73 30.19 4.28
N ARG A 44 4.83 30.00 3.31
CA ARG A 44 3.36 30.11 3.53
C ARG A 44 2.76 28.91 4.20
N LYS A 45 3.48 27.76 4.27
CA LYS A 45 3.01 26.55 4.93
C LYS A 45 3.01 26.76 6.45
N ARG A 46 1.94 26.31 7.11
CA ARG A 46 1.76 26.42 8.54
C ARG A 46 1.78 25.05 9.22
N GLY A 47 1.85 25.06 10.56
CA GLY A 47 1.81 23.83 11.36
C GLY A 47 3.18 23.28 11.73
N LEU A 48 4.27 23.97 11.41
CA LEU A 48 5.61 23.63 11.91
C LEU A 48 5.68 23.90 13.41
N VAL A 49 6.07 22.87 14.18
CA VAL A 49 6.21 22.94 15.63
C VAL A 49 7.67 23.00 16.05
N TRP A 50 8.53 22.23 15.38
CA TRP A 50 9.95 22.15 15.67
C TRP A 50 10.70 21.60 14.44
N GLN A 51 11.98 21.95 14.33
CA GLN A 51 12.88 21.46 13.31
C GLN A 51 14.33 21.49 13.76
N GLU A 52 15.13 20.52 13.31
CA GLU A 52 16.55 20.44 13.61
C GLU A 52 17.30 19.61 12.55
N VAL A 53 18.60 19.84 12.43
CA VAL A 53 19.52 19.02 11.63
C VAL A 53 20.51 18.34 12.55
N PHE A 54 20.54 17.02 12.51
CA PHE A 54 21.45 16.19 13.29
C PHE A 54 22.60 15.69 12.41
N LEU A 55 23.81 15.85 12.88
CA LEU A 55 25.01 15.50 12.16
C LEU A 55 25.84 14.45 12.93
N PRO A 56 26.37 13.43 12.26
CA PRO A 56 27.41 12.60 12.86
C PRO A 56 28.70 13.43 13.07
N PRO A 57 29.54 13.09 14.06
CA PRO A 57 30.73 13.87 14.42
C PRO A 57 31.71 14.11 13.28
N ILE A 58 31.73 13.21 12.29
CA ILE A 58 32.61 13.30 11.11
C ILE A 58 32.05 14.17 9.98
N ALA A 59 30.78 14.64 10.10
CA ALA A 59 30.18 15.47 9.06
C ALA A 59 30.74 16.91 9.12
N PRO A 60 30.83 17.61 7.98
CA PRO A 60 31.16 19.03 7.96
C PRO A 60 30.19 19.86 8.82
N ALA A 61 30.71 20.67 9.73
CA ALA A 61 29.88 21.49 10.63
C ALA A 61 28.92 22.44 9.88
N ALA A 62 29.31 22.90 8.67
CA ALA A 62 28.46 23.74 7.83
C ALA A 62 27.14 23.05 7.41
N TRP A 63 27.07 21.73 7.47
CA TRP A 63 25.86 20.97 7.13
C TRP A 63 24.76 21.06 8.21
N SER A 64 25.03 21.73 9.33
CA SER A 64 23.97 22.16 10.25
C SER A 64 22.97 23.11 9.58
N ASP A 65 23.40 23.81 8.52
CA ASP A 65 22.50 24.49 7.59
C ASP A 65 21.97 23.47 6.56
N ARG A 66 20.66 23.23 6.58
CA ARG A 66 19.98 22.30 5.67
C ARG A 66 20.13 22.66 4.20
N SER A 67 20.25 23.96 3.88
CA SER A 67 20.49 24.41 2.51
C SER A 67 21.82 23.90 2.01
N ILE A 68 22.87 24.02 2.83
CA ILE A 68 24.22 23.54 2.49
C ILE A 68 24.24 22.00 2.42
N LEU A 69 23.62 21.32 3.38
CA LEU A 69 23.57 19.86 3.41
C LEU A 69 22.92 19.30 2.14
N TRP A 70 21.70 19.75 1.82
CA TRP A 70 20.94 19.13 0.72
C TRP A 70 21.43 19.56 -0.66
N ASN A 71 22.01 20.75 -0.82
CA ASN A 71 22.74 21.11 -2.03
C ASN A 71 24.00 20.25 -2.20
N ALA A 72 24.75 19.97 -1.14
CA ALA A 72 25.89 19.06 -1.21
C ALA A 72 25.50 17.62 -1.60
N VAL A 73 24.32 17.15 -1.17
CA VAL A 73 23.76 15.87 -1.61
C VAL A 73 23.40 15.89 -3.10
N GLU A 74 22.68 16.93 -3.56
CA GLU A 74 22.27 17.07 -4.97
C GLU A 74 23.49 17.15 -5.90
N GLU A 75 24.51 17.90 -5.52
CA GLU A 75 25.77 18.06 -6.27
C GLU A 75 26.54 16.73 -6.37
N ASN A 76 26.59 15.96 -5.27
CA ASN A 76 27.31 14.67 -5.27
C ASN A 76 26.60 13.60 -6.09
N GLU A 77 25.27 13.65 -6.24
CA GLU A 77 24.45 12.69 -6.95
C GLU A 77 24.24 13.08 -8.42
N LYS A 78 25.20 12.73 -9.29
CA LYS A 78 25.30 13.23 -10.67
C LYS A 78 24.38 12.54 -11.68
N THR A 79 23.81 11.38 -11.37
CA THR A 79 23.01 10.63 -12.36
C THR A 79 21.56 11.09 -12.40
N LYS A 80 20.95 10.98 -13.59
CA LYS A 80 19.56 11.40 -13.84
C LYS A 80 18.55 10.71 -12.90
N ASP A 81 18.80 9.45 -12.54
CA ASP A 81 17.90 8.62 -11.72
C ASP A 81 18.40 8.46 -10.27
N SER A 82 19.30 9.36 -9.82
CA SER A 82 19.87 9.26 -8.47
C SER A 82 18.80 9.27 -7.39
N ARG A 83 18.95 8.34 -6.46
CA ARG A 83 18.31 8.45 -5.15
C ARG A 83 19.06 9.51 -4.35
N LEU A 84 18.33 10.49 -3.79
CA LEU A 84 18.90 11.67 -3.12
C LEU A 84 18.81 11.52 -1.60
N ALA A 85 17.65 11.11 -1.10
CA ALA A 85 17.40 10.97 0.32
C ALA A 85 16.39 9.83 0.60
N ARG A 86 16.34 9.41 1.86
CA ARG A 86 15.24 8.63 2.43
C ARG A 86 14.45 9.54 3.36
N GLU A 87 13.14 9.46 3.29
CA GLU A 87 12.23 10.17 4.18
C GLU A 87 11.43 9.16 4.99
N PHE A 88 11.42 9.29 6.31
CA PHE A 88 10.44 8.66 7.17
C PHE A 88 9.38 9.68 7.58
N VAL A 89 8.12 9.23 7.59
CA VAL A 89 7.02 9.97 8.20
C VAL A 89 6.50 9.12 9.35
N VAL A 90 6.57 9.66 10.56
CA VAL A 90 6.15 8.95 11.78
C VAL A 90 5.04 9.73 12.49
N ALA A 91 4.02 9.01 13.00
CA ALA A 91 3.00 9.62 13.85
C ALA A 91 3.56 9.81 15.26
N LEU A 92 3.26 10.96 15.87
CA LEU A 92 3.62 11.25 17.25
C LEU A 92 2.41 11.00 18.17
N PRO A 93 2.62 10.43 19.36
CA PRO A 93 1.55 10.22 20.31
C PRO A 93 0.93 11.54 20.74
N ILE A 94 -0.38 11.66 20.62
CA ILE A 94 -1.13 12.86 21.09
C ILE A 94 -1.18 12.96 22.61
N GLU A 95 -0.87 11.87 23.29
CA GLU A 95 -0.78 11.78 24.74
C GLU A 95 0.46 12.47 25.31
N LEU A 96 1.48 12.70 24.47
CA LEU A 96 2.73 13.36 24.83
C LEU A 96 2.69 14.85 24.48
N GLY A 97 3.42 15.65 25.24
CA GLY A 97 3.60 17.07 24.97
C GLY A 97 4.65 17.35 23.88
N LYS A 98 4.74 18.63 23.47
CA LYS A 98 5.70 19.04 22.42
C LYS A 98 7.16 18.78 22.79
N THR A 99 7.51 18.98 24.05
CA THR A 99 8.88 18.73 24.58
C THR A 99 9.20 17.23 24.54
N ASP A 100 8.20 16.39 24.87
CA ASP A 100 8.38 14.94 24.82
C ASP A 100 8.55 14.44 23.38
N TRP A 101 7.82 15.04 22.42
CA TRP A 101 8.01 14.73 21.00
C TRP A 101 9.42 15.04 20.51
N GLN A 102 10.00 16.18 20.96
CA GLN A 102 11.38 16.54 20.64
C GLN A 102 12.36 15.53 21.23
N SER A 103 12.21 15.21 22.52
CA SER A 103 13.07 14.22 23.21
C SER A 103 12.98 12.84 22.57
N LEU A 104 11.77 12.38 22.27
CA LEU A 104 11.50 11.11 21.60
C LEU A 104 12.20 11.03 20.22
N LEU A 105 12.05 12.09 19.39
CA LEU A 105 12.66 12.14 18.07
C LEU A 105 14.18 12.24 18.15
N THR A 106 14.69 13.07 19.05
CA THR A 106 16.14 13.22 19.25
C THR A 106 16.77 11.88 19.59
N GLU A 107 16.22 11.15 20.56
CA GLU A 107 16.69 9.83 20.94
C GLU A 107 16.63 8.85 19.77
N PHE A 108 15.48 8.75 19.11
CA PHE A 108 15.30 7.83 17.98
C PHE A 108 16.28 8.12 16.84
N ILE A 109 16.50 9.40 16.51
CA ILE A 109 17.37 9.83 15.41
C ILE A 109 18.85 9.61 15.77
N GLN A 110 19.26 10.00 16.96
CA GLN A 110 20.64 9.84 17.40
C GLN A 110 21.06 8.37 17.42
N ASP A 111 20.25 7.51 18.05
CA ASP A 111 20.58 6.09 18.25
C ASP A 111 20.52 5.25 16.96
N ASN A 112 19.65 5.62 16.02
CA ASN A 112 19.38 4.74 14.88
C ASN A 112 19.92 5.26 13.55
N PHE A 113 20.21 6.54 13.43
CA PHE A 113 20.65 7.14 12.16
C PHE A 113 21.98 7.87 12.29
N VAL A 114 22.10 8.79 13.24
CA VAL A 114 23.31 9.61 13.41
C VAL A 114 24.48 8.74 13.89
N ALA A 115 24.24 7.85 14.84
CA ALA A 115 25.24 6.87 15.31
C ALA A 115 25.73 5.94 14.18
N GLU A 116 24.90 5.70 13.16
CA GLU A 116 25.23 4.92 11.98
C GLU A 116 25.96 5.75 10.89
N GLY A 117 26.12 7.05 11.08
CA GLY A 117 26.79 7.96 10.17
C GLY A 117 25.89 8.66 9.14
N MET A 118 24.58 8.66 9.35
CA MET A 118 23.63 9.43 8.52
C MET A 118 23.49 10.85 9.06
N CYS A 119 23.39 11.85 8.17
CA CYS A 119 22.84 13.14 8.53
C CYS A 119 21.31 13.06 8.48
N ALA A 120 20.65 13.69 9.44
CA ALA A 120 19.19 13.72 9.53
C ALA A 120 18.67 15.15 9.60
N ASP A 121 17.67 15.47 8.78
CA ASP A 121 16.93 16.73 8.79
C ASP A 121 15.49 16.43 9.21
N VAL A 122 15.06 16.97 10.33
CA VAL A 122 13.78 16.64 10.96
C VAL A 122 12.90 17.85 11.14
N ALA A 123 11.58 17.64 10.99
CA ALA A 123 10.58 18.63 11.34
C ALA A 123 9.33 17.96 11.93
N ILE A 124 8.78 18.54 12.99
CA ILE A 124 7.49 18.19 13.57
C ILE A 124 6.42 19.09 12.99
N HIS A 125 5.38 18.48 12.45
CA HIS A 125 4.18 19.18 12.00
C HIS A 125 2.98 18.78 12.85
N ASP A 126 2.16 19.77 13.19
CA ASP A 126 0.86 19.58 13.80
C ASP A 126 -0.18 20.43 13.06
N PRO A 127 -0.74 19.91 11.95
CA PRO A 127 -1.71 20.64 11.13
C PRO A 127 -3.06 20.75 11.85
N TYR A 128 -3.34 21.91 12.44
CA TYR A 128 -4.61 22.21 13.06
C TYR A 128 -5.17 23.56 12.54
N PRO A 129 -6.46 23.66 12.17
CA PRO A 129 -7.40 22.65 11.73
C PRO A 129 -7.10 22.14 10.30
N PRO A 130 -7.67 21.03 9.80
CA PRO A 130 -8.94 20.41 10.23
C PRO A 130 -8.79 19.26 11.23
N GLY A 131 -7.60 18.91 11.69
CA GLY A 131 -7.42 17.83 12.65
C GLY A 131 -6.07 17.88 13.34
N HIS A 132 -6.04 17.48 14.60
CA HIS A 132 -4.84 17.26 15.37
C HIS A 132 -4.20 15.93 14.93
N ASN A 133 -3.10 16.01 14.20
CA ASN A 133 -2.37 14.87 13.66
C ASN A 133 -0.86 15.14 13.72
N PRO A 134 -0.27 15.18 14.93
CA PRO A 134 1.13 15.44 15.09
C PRO A 134 1.96 14.33 14.44
N HIS A 135 2.87 14.71 13.57
CA HIS A 135 3.76 13.80 12.86
C HIS A 135 5.10 14.45 12.59
N ALA A 136 6.12 13.62 12.44
CA ALA A 136 7.45 14.09 12.09
C ALA A 136 7.86 13.56 10.72
N HIS A 137 8.50 14.44 9.96
CA HIS A 137 9.27 14.11 8.77
C HIS A 137 10.73 14.01 9.17
N ILE A 138 11.38 12.92 8.82
CA ILE A 138 12.81 12.66 9.06
C ILE A 138 13.45 12.36 7.70
N MET A 139 14.19 13.31 7.16
CA MET A 139 14.98 13.10 5.95
C MET A 139 16.39 12.66 6.32
N LEU A 140 16.86 11.60 5.66
CA LEU A 140 18.14 10.96 5.93
C LEU A 140 18.99 10.92 4.66
N THR A 141 20.27 11.16 4.83
CA THR A 141 21.25 10.91 3.76
C THR A 141 21.39 9.40 3.51
N ILE A 142 21.66 9.03 2.27
CA ILE A 142 21.70 7.62 1.83
C ILE A 142 23.11 7.14 1.52
N ARG A 143 24.09 8.01 1.66
CA ARG A 143 25.49 7.76 1.40
C ARG A 143 26.27 7.90 2.70
N PRO A 144 27.06 6.89 3.10
CA PRO A 144 27.89 7.00 4.30
C PRO A 144 29.03 8.02 4.08
N LEU A 145 29.58 8.50 5.18
CA LEU A 145 30.71 9.43 5.18
C LEU A 145 32.01 8.68 5.45
N GLN A 146 33.10 9.20 4.90
CA GLN A 146 34.47 8.86 5.27
C GLN A 146 34.86 9.62 6.55
N GLU A 147 35.93 9.21 7.22
CA GLU A 147 36.47 9.91 8.41
C GLU A 147 36.82 11.39 8.17
N ASN A 148 37.12 11.75 6.93
CA ASN A 148 37.43 13.14 6.51
C ASN A 148 36.17 13.95 6.13
N GLY A 149 34.97 13.45 6.41
CA GLY A 149 33.69 14.11 6.12
C GLY A 149 33.24 14.06 4.65
N LYS A 150 33.96 13.38 3.76
CA LYS A 150 33.58 13.23 2.35
C LYS A 150 32.62 12.04 2.18
N TRP A 151 31.78 12.11 1.17
CA TRP A 151 30.88 11.00 0.80
C TRP A 151 31.67 9.76 0.35
N GLN A 152 31.28 8.59 0.86
CA GLN A 152 31.74 7.32 0.30
C GLN A 152 31.06 7.04 -1.03
N HIS A 153 31.66 6.20 -1.86
CA HIS A 153 31.02 5.73 -3.08
C HIS A 153 29.90 4.71 -2.74
N LYS A 154 28.76 4.80 -3.44
CA LYS A 154 27.66 3.79 -3.32
C LYS A 154 28.08 2.43 -3.84
N THR A 155 28.98 2.44 -4.83
CA THR A 155 29.51 1.22 -5.46
C THR A 155 31.00 1.37 -5.66
N GLU A 156 31.75 0.30 -5.44
CA GLU A 156 33.16 0.21 -5.78
C GLU A 156 33.34 -0.56 -7.09
N LYS A 157 34.31 -0.14 -7.90
CA LYS A 157 34.63 -0.87 -9.13
C LYS A 157 35.14 -2.26 -8.76
N GLU A 158 34.53 -3.28 -9.34
CA GLU A 158 34.86 -4.66 -9.13
C GLU A 158 35.43 -5.24 -10.42
N TYR A 159 36.67 -5.73 -10.36
CA TYR A 159 37.34 -6.34 -11.49
C TYR A 159 37.07 -7.85 -11.49
N LEU A 160 36.71 -8.37 -12.66
CA LEU A 160 36.56 -9.82 -12.85
C LEU A 160 37.94 -10.41 -13.16
N CYS A 161 38.48 -11.14 -12.19
CA CYS A 161 39.79 -11.77 -12.28
C CYS A 161 39.62 -13.28 -12.45
N VAL A 162 40.63 -13.92 -13.03
CA VAL A 162 40.65 -15.35 -13.28
C VAL A 162 41.87 -16.01 -12.66
N ARG A 163 41.71 -17.23 -12.13
CA ARG A 163 42.74 -18.14 -11.68
C ARG A 163 42.29 -19.58 -11.87
N ASP A 164 43.08 -20.41 -12.46
CA ASP A 164 42.81 -21.85 -12.68
C ASP A 164 41.42 -22.12 -13.31
N GLY A 165 40.98 -21.27 -14.23
CA GLY A 165 39.68 -21.37 -14.89
C GLY A 165 38.50 -20.84 -14.07
N ALA A 166 38.67 -20.47 -12.82
CA ALA A 166 37.64 -19.83 -11.99
C ALA A 166 37.66 -18.29 -12.17
N GLU A 167 36.49 -17.68 -12.32
CA GLU A 167 36.32 -16.21 -12.36
C GLU A 167 35.75 -15.72 -11.04
N TRP A 168 36.36 -14.66 -10.47
CA TRP A 168 35.88 -14.02 -9.26
C TRP A 168 36.03 -12.50 -9.32
N GLY A 169 35.15 -11.76 -8.62
CA GLY A 169 35.16 -10.31 -8.57
C GLY A 169 35.95 -9.79 -7.37
N PHE A 170 36.85 -8.82 -7.61
CA PHE A 170 37.64 -8.16 -6.57
C PHE A 170 37.58 -6.65 -6.71
N THR A 171 37.41 -5.94 -5.58
CA THR A 171 37.64 -4.48 -5.53
C THR A 171 39.13 -4.18 -5.74
N SER A 172 39.44 -2.90 -5.94
CA SER A 172 40.86 -2.50 -6.11
C SER A 172 41.75 -2.82 -4.90
N ALA A 173 41.19 -2.77 -3.69
CA ALA A 173 41.90 -3.10 -2.46
C ALA A 173 42.12 -4.61 -2.34
N GLU A 174 41.07 -5.39 -2.53
CA GLU A 174 41.12 -6.87 -2.48
C GLU A 174 42.02 -7.45 -3.57
N TYR A 175 42.03 -6.86 -4.76
CA TYR A 175 42.89 -7.32 -5.85
C TYR A 175 44.38 -7.25 -5.53
N LYS A 176 44.81 -6.26 -4.73
CA LYS A 176 46.24 -6.18 -4.32
C LYS A 176 46.66 -7.44 -3.52
N ILE A 177 45.75 -8.01 -2.76
CA ILE A 177 45.99 -9.26 -2.00
C ILE A 177 45.84 -10.46 -2.94
N ALA A 178 44.74 -10.54 -3.67
CA ALA A 178 44.45 -11.62 -4.61
C ALA A 178 45.51 -11.79 -5.70
N GLN A 179 46.17 -10.71 -6.12
CA GLN A 179 47.26 -10.77 -7.08
C GLN A 179 48.44 -11.59 -6.57
N ALA A 180 48.75 -11.48 -5.27
CA ALA A 180 49.80 -12.31 -4.66
C ALA A 180 49.44 -13.79 -4.59
N GLU A 181 48.14 -14.11 -4.64
CA GLU A 181 47.60 -15.47 -4.68
C GLU A 181 47.47 -16.02 -6.11
N GLY A 182 47.91 -15.26 -7.15
CA GLY A 182 47.89 -15.70 -8.54
C GLY A 182 46.62 -15.33 -9.32
N TRP A 183 45.72 -14.45 -8.78
CA TRP A 183 44.58 -13.95 -9.53
C TRP A 183 45.01 -12.88 -10.54
N GLU A 184 44.57 -13.01 -11.79
CA GLU A 184 44.88 -12.06 -12.87
C GLU A 184 43.63 -11.32 -13.33
N LYS A 185 43.73 -10.00 -13.57
CA LYS A 185 42.68 -9.23 -14.24
C LYS A 185 42.56 -9.66 -15.69
N GLN A 186 41.35 -9.84 -16.16
CA GLN A 186 41.09 -10.16 -17.57
C GLN A 186 41.04 -8.85 -18.39
N TYR A 187 41.58 -8.93 -19.60
CA TYR A 187 41.53 -7.83 -20.58
C TYR A 187 41.02 -8.38 -21.92
N GLN A 188 40.57 -7.49 -22.79
CA GLN A 188 40.22 -7.88 -24.17
C GLN A 188 41.45 -7.99 -25.02
N TYR A 189 41.57 -9.13 -25.73
CA TYR A 189 42.60 -9.42 -26.70
C TYR A 189 41.97 -9.76 -28.04
N LEU A 190 42.71 -9.54 -29.14
CA LEU A 190 42.29 -9.91 -30.48
C LEU A 190 42.62 -11.39 -30.76
N VAL A 191 41.58 -12.18 -31.03
CA VAL A 191 41.69 -13.58 -31.45
C VAL A 191 41.05 -13.69 -32.83
N GLY A 192 41.86 -13.55 -33.86
CA GLY A 192 41.38 -13.31 -35.21
C GLY A 192 40.66 -11.96 -35.30
N GLU A 193 39.39 -11.95 -35.74
CA GLU A 193 38.56 -10.74 -35.80
C GLU A 193 37.75 -10.49 -34.55
N ARG A 194 37.81 -11.34 -33.52
CA ARG A 194 36.99 -11.28 -32.33
C ARG A 194 37.76 -10.75 -31.12
N LYS A 195 37.07 -9.97 -30.30
CA LYS A 195 37.60 -9.53 -29.01
C LYS A 195 37.16 -10.48 -27.90
N VAL A 196 38.12 -11.13 -27.24
CA VAL A 196 37.88 -12.12 -26.17
C VAL A 196 38.54 -11.65 -24.90
N TYR A 197 37.85 -11.84 -23.75
CA TYR A 197 38.44 -11.60 -22.44
C TYR A 197 39.26 -12.81 -21.98
N MET A 198 40.51 -12.57 -21.58
CA MET A 198 41.40 -13.56 -21.01
C MET A 198 42.44 -12.93 -20.08
N ALA A 199 43.16 -13.75 -19.34
CA ALA A 199 44.26 -13.33 -18.48
C ALA A 199 45.48 -12.89 -19.34
N PRO A 200 46.29 -11.92 -18.85
CA PRO A 200 47.53 -11.53 -19.52
C PRO A 200 48.47 -12.72 -19.74
N SER A 201 48.64 -13.60 -18.74
CA SER A 201 49.49 -14.79 -18.84
C SER A 201 49.06 -15.78 -19.93
N GLU A 202 47.77 -15.90 -20.18
CA GLU A 202 47.18 -16.74 -21.22
C GLU A 202 47.38 -16.11 -22.62
N ALA A 203 47.12 -14.81 -22.72
CA ALA A 203 47.29 -14.04 -23.95
C ALA A 203 48.76 -14.03 -24.42
N GLU A 204 49.70 -13.89 -23.50
CA GLU A 204 51.14 -13.90 -23.77
C GLU A 204 51.60 -15.27 -24.32
N LYS A 205 51.13 -16.36 -23.74
CA LYS A 205 51.39 -17.73 -24.25
C LYS A 205 50.90 -17.96 -25.68
N GLN A 206 49.81 -17.27 -26.05
CA GLN A 206 49.17 -17.41 -27.36
C GLN A 206 49.59 -16.32 -28.34
N GLY A 207 50.38 -15.33 -27.92
CA GLY A 207 50.86 -14.22 -28.75
C GLY A 207 49.75 -13.26 -29.19
N TYR A 208 48.67 -13.12 -28.42
CA TYR A 208 47.56 -12.23 -28.78
C TYR A 208 47.82 -10.78 -28.39
N GLU A 209 47.43 -9.87 -29.27
CA GLU A 209 47.52 -8.44 -28.99
C GLU A 209 46.37 -7.90 -28.17
N ARG A 210 46.68 -7.01 -27.24
CA ARG A 210 45.69 -6.39 -26.32
C ARG A 210 44.84 -5.38 -27.08
N ALA A 211 43.50 -5.59 -27.08
CA ALA A 211 42.53 -4.76 -27.78
C ALA A 211 41.99 -3.61 -26.94
N ASN A 212 42.09 -3.67 -25.58
CA ASN A 212 41.56 -2.67 -24.69
C ASN A 212 42.45 -2.53 -23.43
N LYS A 213 42.74 -1.30 -23.03
CA LYS A 213 43.53 -1.01 -21.81
C LYS A 213 42.77 -1.24 -20.51
N TYR A 214 41.43 -1.25 -20.56
CA TYR A 214 40.61 -1.41 -19.38
C TYR A 214 40.35 -2.88 -19.05
N PRO A 215 40.52 -3.28 -17.77
CA PRO A 215 40.21 -4.64 -17.37
C PRO A 215 38.70 -4.91 -17.37
N LYS A 216 38.34 -6.19 -17.52
CA LYS A 216 36.97 -6.69 -17.34
C LYS A 216 36.48 -6.32 -15.95
N SER A 217 35.29 -5.79 -15.85
CA SER A 217 34.67 -5.39 -14.59
C SER A 217 33.19 -5.72 -14.61
N THR A 218 32.60 -5.88 -13.44
CA THR A 218 31.14 -5.98 -13.32
C THR A 218 30.49 -4.70 -13.82
N LYS A 219 29.28 -4.83 -14.38
CA LYS A 219 28.54 -3.69 -14.97
C LYS A 219 28.25 -2.58 -13.97
N TYR A 220 27.91 -2.95 -12.74
CA TYR A 220 27.45 -2.01 -11.71
C TYR A 220 28.41 -1.84 -10.54
N GLY A 221 29.52 -2.60 -10.51
CA GLY A 221 30.42 -2.67 -9.37
C GLY A 221 29.81 -3.42 -8.17
N ARG A 222 30.58 -3.51 -7.08
CA ARG A 222 30.13 -4.04 -5.80
C ARG A 222 29.48 -2.91 -5.00
N GLN A 223 28.30 -3.15 -4.46
CA GLN A 223 27.62 -2.16 -3.61
C GLN A 223 28.38 -1.95 -2.31
N ASN A 224 28.41 -0.71 -1.82
CA ASN A 224 28.93 -0.39 -0.49
C ASN A 224 28.10 -1.15 0.57
N PRO A 225 28.72 -1.95 1.46
CA PRO A 225 28.00 -2.80 2.42
C PRO A 225 27.09 -1.99 3.37
N ILE A 226 27.52 -0.79 3.77
CA ILE A 226 26.74 0.11 4.63
C ILE A 226 25.49 0.59 3.90
N SER A 227 25.67 1.07 2.65
CA SER A 227 24.53 1.51 1.82
C SER A 227 23.58 0.35 1.48
N GLN A 228 24.12 -0.85 1.28
CA GLN A 228 23.32 -2.06 1.03
C GLN A 228 22.46 -2.41 2.26
N ARG A 229 23.07 -2.44 3.45
CA ARG A 229 22.36 -2.67 4.71
C ARG A 229 21.26 -1.63 4.93
N TRP A 230 21.57 -0.34 4.78
CA TRP A 230 20.58 0.73 4.95
C TRP A 230 19.40 0.66 3.97
N ASN A 231 19.54 -0.05 2.85
CA ASN A 231 18.49 -0.22 1.84
C ASN A 231 17.80 -1.58 1.90
N SER A 232 18.14 -2.42 2.89
CA SER A 232 17.51 -3.74 3.04
C SER A 232 16.15 -3.65 3.73
N ASP A 233 15.28 -4.63 3.45
CA ASP A 233 13.97 -4.75 4.08
C ASP A 233 14.12 -5.10 5.57
N GLU A 234 15.14 -5.89 5.92
CA GLU A 234 15.45 -6.24 7.29
C GLU A 234 15.78 -4.99 8.14
N GLN A 235 16.58 -4.06 7.58
CA GLN A 235 16.91 -2.82 8.29
C GLN A 235 15.67 -1.95 8.48
N LEU A 236 14.75 -1.93 7.51
CA LEU A 236 13.48 -1.22 7.66
C LEU A 236 12.65 -1.82 8.80
N LEU A 237 12.58 -3.15 8.92
CA LEU A 237 11.89 -3.82 10.03
C LEU A 237 12.50 -3.48 11.38
N ILE A 238 13.84 -3.43 11.48
CA ILE A 238 14.55 -3.02 12.68
C ILE A 238 14.19 -1.58 13.07
N TRP A 239 14.19 -0.64 12.14
CA TRP A 239 13.81 0.75 12.43
C TRP A 239 12.34 0.88 12.85
N ARG A 240 11.44 0.07 12.27
CA ARG A 240 10.03 0.02 12.66
C ARG A 240 9.85 -0.47 14.10
N GLU A 241 10.57 -1.51 14.49
CA GLU A 241 10.58 -2.03 15.86
C GLU A 241 11.16 -1.02 16.83
N LYS A 242 12.31 -0.41 16.50
CA LYS A 242 12.96 0.62 17.32
C LYS A 242 12.05 1.83 17.55
N TRP A 243 11.34 2.29 16.52
CA TRP A 243 10.36 3.37 16.67
C TRP A 243 9.28 3.01 17.70
N ALA A 244 8.71 1.82 17.63
CA ALA A 244 7.71 1.39 18.61
C ALA A 244 8.30 1.29 20.00
N THR A 245 9.51 0.75 20.15
CA THR A 245 10.21 0.56 21.42
C THR A 245 10.51 1.89 22.12
N VAL A 246 11.10 2.85 21.38
CA VAL A 246 11.43 4.17 21.92
C VAL A 246 10.16 4.93 22.30
N THR A 247 9.16 4.92 21.41
CA THR A 247 7.86 5.57 21.69
C THR A 247 7.19 5.02 22.95
N ASN A 248 7.17 3.68 23.10
CA ASN A 248 6.56 3.06 24.28
C ASN A 248 7.34 3.35 25.56
N ARG A 249 8.66 3.53 25.49
CA ARG A 249 9.49 3.94 26.63
C ARG A 249 9.14 5.36 27.08
N HIS A 250 8.94 6.30 26.16
CA HIS A 250 8.49 7.66 26.48
C HIS A 250 7.08 7.69 27.04
N LEU A 251 6.14 6.93 26.47
CA LEU A 251 4.79 6.79 27.00
C LEU A 251 4.77 6.19 28.43
N ALA A 252 5.69 5.28 28.72
CA ALA A 252 5.78 4.63 30.04
C ALA A 252 6.29 5.56 31.17
N GLN A 253 6.85 6.73 30.83
CA GLN A 253 7.26 7.72 31.82
C GLN A 253 6.06 8.36 32.53
N TYR A 254 4.85 8.24 31.94
CA TYR A 254 3.61 8.78 32.47
C TYR A 254 2.69 7.62 32.89
N PRO A 255 2.58 7.33 34.19
CA PRO A 255 1.80 6.19 34.71
C PRO A 255 0.31 6.24 34.33
N GLU A 256 -0.24 7.44 34.11
CA GLU A 256 -1.62 7.67 33.69
C GLU A 256 -1.88 7.33 32.21
N ILE A 257 -0.84 7.16 31.40
CA ILE A 257 -0.94 6.84 29.99
C ILE A 257 -0.82 5.33 29.77
N ASP A 258 -1.96 4.67 29.55
CA ASP A 258 -2.01 3.23 29.21
C ASP A 258 -1.84 2.95 27.68
N ALA A 259 -1.67 3.98 26.89
CA ALA A 259 -1.50 3.86 25.45
C ALA A 259 -0.13 3.22 25.11
N ARG A 260 -0.14 2.26 24.20
CA ARG A 260 1.09 1.62 23.66
C ARG A 260 0.91 1.44 22.15
N ILE A 261 2.01 1.48 21.41
CA ILE A 261 2.05 1.21 19.96
C ILE A 261 2.78 -0.09 19.67
N ASP A 262 2.44 -0.74 18.55
CA ASP A 262 3.08 -1.97 18.09
C ASP A 262 3.35 -1.88 16.59
N HIS A 263 4.57 -2.16 16.16
CA HIS A 263 4.99 -2.11 14.76
C HIS A 263 4.46 -3.26 13.92
N ARG A 264 4.02 -4.36 14.55
CA ARG A 264 3.54 -5.56 13.88
C ARG A 264 2.10 -5.37 13.41
N SER A 265 1.75 -6.03 12.32
CA SER A 265 0.36 -6.09 11.86
C SER A 265 -0.56 -6.78 12.88
N HIS A 266 -1.86 -6.51 12.83
CA HIS A 266 -2.83 -7.19 13.69
C HIS A 266 -2.73 -8.71 13.56
N ALA A 267 -2.54 -9.23 12.34
CA ALA A 267 -2.34 -10.67 12.09
C ALA A 267 -1.07 -11.21 12.79
N ALA A 268 0.07 -10.50 12.70
CA ALA A 268 1.30 -10.89 13.37
C ALA A 268 1.22 -10.82 14.91
N ARG A 269 0.30 -10.00 15.44
CA ARG A 269 -0.03 -9.91 16.88
C ARG A 269 -1.03 -10.96 17.34
N GLY A 270 -1.56 -11.78 16.42
CA GLY A 270 -2.65 -12.72 16.72
C GLY A 270 -3.99 -12.03 17.08
N LEU A 271 -4.17 -10.77 16.67
CA LEU A 271 -5.41 -10.04 16.90
C LEU A 271 -6.40 -10.35 15.77
N ASP A 272 -7.61 -10.68 16.16
CA ASP A 272 -8.72 -10.90 15.22
C ASP A 272 -9.34 -9.57 14.72
N GLU A 273 -8.84 -8.44 15.16
CA GLU A 273 -9.32 -7.12 14.75
C GLU A 273 -8.80 -6.75 13.35
N LEU A 274 -9.65 -6.11 12.57
CA LEU A 274 -9.26 -5.56 11.27
C LEU A 274 -8.53 -4.23 11.45
N PRO A 275 -7.45 -4.00 10.70
CA PRO A 275 -6.82 -2.68 10.65
C PRO A 275 -7.72 -1.69 9.92
N THR A 276 -7.72 -0.44 10.37
CA THR A 276 -8.35 0.66 9.63
C THR A 276 -7.51 1.03 8.41
N ILE A 277 -8.15 1.56 7.37
CA ILE A 277 -7.48 2.07 6.17
C ILE A 277 -7.10 3.54 6.35
N HIS A 278 -6.10 4.01 5.58
CA HIS A 278 -5.73 5.42 5.58
C HIS A 278 -6.82 6.27 4.93
N GLU A 279 -7.44 7.17 5.69
CA GLU A 279 -8.53 8.04 5.20
C GLU A 279 -8.03 9.09 4.20
N GLY A 280 -6.89 9.71 4.50
CA GLY A 280 -6.33 10.80 3.70
C GLY A 280 -6.95 12.17 4.00
N TYR A 281 -6.26 13.24 3.58
CA TYR A 281 -6.66 14.63 3.84
C TYR A 281 -8.01 14.97 3.19
N HIS A 282 -8.23 14.55 1.94
CA HIS A 282 -9.45 14.88 1.20
C HIS A 282 -10.70 14.26 1.83
N ALA A 283 -10.63 12.98 2.20
CA ALA A 283 -11.74 12.30 2.86
C ALA A 283 -12.11 12.99 4.19
N ARG A 284 -11.12 13.34 5.01
CA ARG A 284 -11.35 14.08 6.26
C ARG A 284 -11.88 15.48 6.05
N LYS A 285 -11.45 16.17 5.00
CA LYS A 285 -11.97 17.48 4.64
C LYS A 285 -13.43 17.42 4.22
N LEU A 286 -13.83 16.42 3.43
CA LEU A 286 -15.23 16.18 3.06
C LEU A 286 -16.08 15.93 4.30
N GLU A 287 -15.64 15.07 5.22
CA GLU A 287 -16.32 14.79 6.48
C GLU A 287 -16.49 16.07 7.34
N ALA A 288 -15.45 16.91 7.40
CA ALA A 288 -15.53 18.20 8.11
C ALA A 288 -16.55 19.18 7.51
N MET A 289 -16.87 19.02 6.22
CA MET A 289 -17.92 19.77 5.52
C MET A 289 -19.29 19.08 5.57
N GLY A 290 -19.43 17.98 6.32
CA GLY A 290 -20.68 17.21 6.42
C GLY A 290 -20.95 16.27 5.25
N ILE A 291 -19.98 16.06 4.36
CA ILE A 291 -20.09 15.15 3.22
C ILE A 291 -19.46 13.80 3.62
N VAL A 292 -20.28 12.73 3.61
CA VAL A 292 -19.82 11.38 3.97
C VAL A 292 -18.79 10.90 2.94
N SER A 293 -17.61 10.51 3.41
CA SER A 293 -16.57 9.89 2.60
C SER A 293 -16.60 8.38 2.76
N ASP A 294 -16.57 7.64 1.65
CA ASP A 294 -16.55 6.17 1.66
C ASP A 294 -15.42 5.61 2.52
N ARG A 295 -14.25 6.21 2.50
CA ARG A 295 -13.10 5.78 3.32
C ARG A 295 -13.34 5.95 4.80
N CYS A 296 -13.92 7.07 5.21
CA CYS A 296 -14.27 7.33 6.60
C CYS A 296 -15.40 6.40 7.04
N GLU A 297 -16.36 6.14 6.16
CA GLU A 297 -17.46 5.20 6.41
C GLU A 297 -16.95 3.78 6.63
N ILE A 298 -16.05 3.29 5.77
CA ILE A 298 -15.41 1.98 5.92
C ILE A 298 -14.67 1.89 7.27
N ASN A 299 -13.95 2.92 7.65
CA ASN A 299 -13.27 2.92 8.95
C ASN A 299 -14.26 2.91 10.13
N ARG A 300 -15.40 3.60 10.01
CA ARG A 300 -16.49 3.51 10.99
C ARG A 300 -17.01 2.08 11.09
N GLN A 301 -17.23 1.46 9.95
CA GLN A 301 -17.69 0.06 9.85
C GLN A 301 -16.68 -0.91 10.46
N ILE A 302 -15.39 -0.82 10.11
CA ILE A 302 -14.31 -1.65 10.66
C ILE A 302 -14.26 -1.52 12.19
N LYS A 303 -14.32 -0.29 12.73
CA LYS A 303 -14.32 -0.05 14.17
C LYS A 303 -15.53 -0.67 14.86
N ALA A 304 -16.72 -0.53 14.26
CA ALA A 304 -17.95 -1.12 14.76
C ALA A 304 -17.90 -2.65 14.76
N ASP A 305 -17.37 -3.25 13.69
CA ASP A 305 -17.22 -4.69 13.56
C ASP A 305 -16.22 -5.26 14.57
N ASN A 306 -15.09 -4.59 14.77
CA ASN A 306 -14.11 -4.99 15.79
C ASN A 306 -14.71 -4.92 17.21
N ALA A 307 -15.49 -3.89 17.51
CA ALA A 307 -16.19 -3.76 18.79
C ALA A 307 -17.22 -4.88 18.98
N LEU A 308 -18.01 -5.18 17.95
CA LEU A 308 -18.99 -6.26 17.97
C LEU A 308 -18.34 -7.63 18.20
N LEU A 309 -17.27 -7.94 17.47
CA LEU A 309 -16.53 -9.20 17.64
C LEU A 309 -16.01 -9.37 19.07
N ARG A 310 -15.46 -8.31 19.67
CA ARG A 310 -15.00 -8.33 21.08
C ARG A 310 -16.17 -8.64 22.04
N GLU A 311 -17.31 -7.99 21.83
CA GLU A 311 -18.51 -8.19 22.67
C GLU A 311 -19.04 -9.61 22.54
N LEU A 312 -19.17 -10.14 21.31
CA LEU A 312 -19.65 -11.50 21.06
C LEU A 312 -18.72 -12.55 21.67
N LYS A 313 -17.39 -12.40 21.50
CA LYS A 313 -16.40 -13.30 22.12
C LYS A 313 -16.48 -13.28 23.65
N ALA A 314 -16.62 -12.09 24.25
CA ALA A 314 -16.77 -11.95 25.70
C ALA A 314 -18.06 -12.64 26.20
N LYS A 315 -19.19 -12.50 25.46
CA LYS A 315 -20.45 -13.19 25.77
C LYS A 315 -20.29 -14.71 25.70
N VAL A 316 -19.70 -15.23 24.62
CA VAL A 316 -19.47 -16.68 24.46
C VAL A 316 -18.57 -17.23 25.57
N LYS A 317 -17.50 -16.51 25.95
CA LYS A 317 -16.61 -16.89 27.05
C LYS A 317 -17.35 -16.92 28.39
N LYS A 318 -18.20 -15.93 28.69
CA LYS A 318 -19.03 -15.92 29.93
C LYS A 318 -19.99 -17.07 29.96
N LEU A 319 -20.70 -17.36 28.86
CA LEU A 319 -21.60 -18.49 28.74
C LEU A 319 -20.89 -19.83 28.94
N ALA A 320 -19.68 -19.97 28.38
CA ALA A 320 -18.88 -21.18 28.57
C ALA A 320 -18.45 -21.42 30.03
N ALA A 321 -18.29 -20.35 30.82
CA ALA A 321 -17.92 -20.43 32.24
C ALA A 321 -19.13 -20.65 33.16
N ALA A 322 -20.33 -20.27 32.72
CA ALA A 322 -21.56 -20.24 33.55
C ALA A 322 -22.49 -21.46 33.40
N VAL A 323 -22.12 -22.45 32.56
CA VAL A 323 -22.97 -23.63 32.33
C VAL A 323 -23.00 -24.51 33.60
N LYS A 324 -23.92 -24.18 34.50
CA LYS A 324 -24.42 -25.05 35.55
C LYS A 324 -25.72 -25.70 35.07
N THR A 325 -25.97 -26.89 35.53
CA THR A 325 -26.97 -27.85 35.05
C THR A 325 -28.43 -27.51 35.37
N SER A 326 -28.81 -26.21 35.41
CA SER A 326 -30.21 -25.83 35.54
C SER A 326 -30.88 -25.57 34.18
N ILE A 327 -32.11 -26.00 34.00
CA ILE A 327 -32.88 -25.82 32.75
C ILE A 327 -32.95 -24.35 32.31
N PRO A 328 -33.25 -23.37 33.21
CA PRO A 328 -33.25 -21.94 32.83
C PRO A 328 -31.91 -21.41 32.35
N GLU A 329 -30.79 -21.83 32.99
CA GLU A 329 -29.45 -21.40 32.59
C GLU A 329 -29.04 -22.01 31.23
N LEU A 330 -29.37 -23.28 31.00
CA LEU A 330 -29.10 -23.96 29.73
C LEU A 330 -29.96 -23.36 28.61
N ALA A 331 -31.24 -23.10 28.83
CA ALA A 331 -32.12 -22.41 27.89
C ALA A 331 -31.60 -21.02 27.53
N ASN A 332 -31.20 -20.25 28.53
CA ASN A 332 -30.64 -18.93 28.33
C ASN A 332 -29.31 -18.96 27.55
N ALA A 333 -28.44 -19.94 27.80
CA ALA A 333 -27.18 -20.13 27.07
C ALA A 333 -27.43 -20.48 25.59
N LEU A 334 -28.34 -21.44 25.32
CA LEU A 334 -28.67 -21.85 23.95
C LEU A 334 -29.30 -20.71 23.15
N GLU A 335 -30.29 -19.99 23.73
CA GLU A 335 -30.91 -18.86 22.99
C GLU A 335 -29.96 -17.64 22.88
N SER A 336 -29.01 -17.46 23.80
CA SER A 336 -27.95 -16.43 23.65
C SER A 336 -26.95 -16.76 22.55
N LEU A 337 -26.55 -18.02 22.39
CA LEU A 337 -25.72 -18.46 21.26
C LEU A 337 -26.48 -18.32 19.94
N ARG A 338 -27.80 -18.65 19.93
CA ARG A 338 -28.66 -18.44 18.77
C ARG A 338 -28.76 -16.93 18.40
N GLU A 339 -28.93 -16.05 19.38
CA GLU A 339 -28.89 -14.60 19.19
C GLU A 339 -27.57 -14.18 18.52
N ASN A 340 -26.44 -14.65 19.04
CA ASN A 340 -25.12 -14.33 18.49
C ASN A 340 -24.97 -14.84 17.04
N MET A 341 -25.46 -16.04 16.72
CA MET A 341 -25.43 -16.55 15.35
C MET A 341 -26.27 -15.70 14.39
N ILE A 342 -27.44 -15.19 14.82
CA ILE A 342 -28.26 -14.27 14.03
C ILE A 342 -27.50 -12.98 13.72
N VAL A 343 -26.83 -12.39 14.72
CA VAL A 343 -26.01 -11.18 14.57
C VAL A 343 -24.85 -11.42 13.60
N LEU A 344 -24.14 -12.53 13.75
CA LEU A 344 -23.02 -12.90 12.88
C LEU A 344 -23.47 -13.10 11.43
N MET A 345 -24.56 -13.86 11.22
CA MET A 345 -25.13 -14.10 9.90
C MET A 345 -25.57 -12.80 9.21
N TYR A 346 -26.18 -11.88 9.96
CA TYR A 346 -26.55 -10.56 9.44
C TYR A 346 -25.32 -9.78 8.97
N ARG A 347 -24.24 -9.78 9.78
CA ARG A 347 -22.99 -9.09 9.43
C ARG A 347 -22.33 -9.69 8.19
N ILE A 348 -22.28 -11.02 8.09
CA ILE A 348 -21.76 -11.73 6.91
C ILE A 348 -22.56 -11.32 5.66
N SER A 349 -23.90 -11.33 5.75
CA SER A 349 -24.75 -10.94 4.62
C SER A 349 -24.55 -9.49 4.20
N HIS A 350 -24.41 -8.57 5.16
CA HIS A 350 -24.13 -7.16 4.89
C HIS A 350 -22.76 -6.97 4.21
N ILE A 351 -21.73 -7.66 4.67
CA ILE A 351 -20.38 -7.62 4.07
C ILE A 351 -20.44 -8.15 2.63
N ARG A 352 -21.15 -9.25 2.37
CA ARG A 352 -21.30 -9.82 1.01
C ARG A 352 -21.95 -8.83 0.04
N ILE A 353 -23.00 -8.14 0.48
CA ILE A 353 -23.64 -7.09 -0.33
C ILE A 353 -22.67 -5.93 -0.59
N SER A 354 -21.91 -5.53 0.41
CA SER A 354 -20.91 -4.47 0.25
C SER A 354 -19.81 -4.86 -0.74
N LYS A 355 -19.31 -6.10 -0.68
CA LYS A 355 -18.35 -6.66 -1.64
C LYS A 355 -18.91 -6.64 -3.06
N GLN A 356 -20.16 -7.10 -3.24
CA GLN A 356 -20.80 -7.12 -4.55
C GLN A 356 -20.91 -5.71 -5.15
N LYS A 357 -21.32 -4.71 -4.36
CA LYS A 357 -21.41 -3.32 -4.83
C LYS A 357 -20.05 -2.76 -5.27
N ILE A 358 -18.98 -3.07 -4.54
CA ILE A 358 -17.63 -2.64 -4.91
C ILE A 358 -17.18 -3.35 -6.20
N SER A 359 -17.43 -4.65 -6.33
CA SER A 359 -17.12 -5.42 -7.53
C SER A 359 -17.83 -4.85 -8.75
N ASP A 360 -19.15 -4.65 -8.66
CA ASP A 360 -19.97 -4.10 -9.75
C ASP A 360 -19.44 -2.72 -10.20
N TYR A 361 -19.04 -1.88 -9.25
CA TYR A 361 -18.46 -0.57 -9.55
C TYR A 361 -17.10 -0.68 -10.24
N VAL A 362 -16.20 -1.52 -9.73
CA VAL A 362 -14.87 -1.73 -10.31
C VAL A 362 -14.99 -2.27 -11.73
N ASP A 363 -15.86 -3.25 -11.95
CA ASP A 363 -16.10 -3.87 -13.26
C ASP A 363 -16.64 -2.85 -14.29
N ALA A 364 -17.45 -1.89 -13.84
CA ALA A 364 -17.96 -0.81 -14.70
C ALA A 364 -16.88 0.22 -15.03
N VAL A 365 -16.00 0.56 -14.09
CA VAL A 365 -15.04 1.66 -14.23
C VAL A 365 -13.71 1.23 -14.83
N LYS A 366 -13.26 0.00 -14.58
CA LYS A 366 -11.96 -0.52 -15.02
C LYS A 366 -11.74 -0.39 -16.53
N PRO A 367 -12.67 -0.78 -17.42
CA PRO A 367 -12.48 -0.64 -18.87
C PRO A 367 -12.28 0.81 -19.30
N VAL A 368 -12.98 1.76 -18.66
CA VAL A 368 -12.87 3.19 -18.95
C VAL A 368 -11.49 3.74 -18.57
N VAL A 369 -10.96 3.32 -17.41
CA VAL A 369 -9.60 3.68 -16.94
C VAL A 369 -8.52 3.10 -17.84
N GLU A 370 -8.69 1.86 -18.28
CA GLU A 370 -7.77 1.17 -19.19
C GLU A 370 -7.76 1.89 -20.55
N ARG A 371 -8.91 2.11 -21.16
CA ARG A 371 -9.04 2.80 -22.45
C ARG A 371 -8.46 4.22 -22.41
N TYR A 372 -8.70 4.97 -21.35
CA TYR A 372 -8.08 6.29 -21.18
C TYR A 372 -6.55 6.23 -21.13
N THR A 373 -6.01 5.21 -20.46
CA THR A 373 -4.56 5.01 -20.34
C THR A 373 -3.94 4.67 -21.70
N GLU A 374 -4.62 3.84 -22.51
CA GLU A 374 -4.24 3.49 -23.88
C GLU A 374 -4.23 4.73 -24.78
N ILE A 375 -5.33 5.48 -24.83
CA ILE A 375 -5.44 6.69 -25.64
C ILE A 375 -4.34 7.70 -25.32
N LYS A 376 -4.01 7.86 -24.05
CA LYS A 376 -2.92 8.74 -23.63
C LYS A 376 -1.58 8.30 -24.20
N GLN A 377 -1.33 7.00 -24.26
CA GLN A 377 -0.14 6.44 -24.85
C GLN A 377 -0.15 6.58 -26.39
N GLU A 378 -1.27 6.28 -27.03
CA GLU A 378 -1.46 6.45 -28.48
C GLU A 378 -1.23 7.90 -28.93
N ILE A 379 -1.79 8.88 -28.20
CA ILE A 379 -1.57 10.31 -28.46
C ILE A 379 -0.08 10.66 -28.37
N LYS A 380 0.64 10.11 -27.40
CA LYS A 380 2.08 10.34 -27.22
C LYS A 380 2.88 9.77 -28.39
N GLU A 381 2.57 8.56 -28.80
CA GLU A 381 3.25 7.86 -29.90
C GLU A 381 2.98 8.58 -31.24
N LYS A 382 1.72 8.85 -31.59
CA LYS A 382 1.37 9.58 -32.80
C LYS A 382 1.92 11.01 -32.85
N ASN A 383 2.01 11.70 -31.70
CA ASN A 383 2.68 13.02 -31.65
C ASN A 383 4.18 12.91 -31.91
N THR A 384 4.83 11.84 -31.44
CA THR A 384 6.25 11.60 -31.68
C THR A 384 6.49 11.31 -33.15
N GLU A 385 5.70 10.44 -33.75
CA GLU A 385 5.72 10.10 -35.17
C GLU A 385 5.48 11.35 -36.04
N ARG A 386 4.46 12.11 -35.74
CA ARG A 386 4.16 13.39 -36.46
C ARG A 386 5.32 14.38 -36.40
N LYS A 387 6.03 14.48 -35.25
CA LYS A 387 7.22 15.32 -35.12
C LYS A 387 8.37 14.81 -36.00
N GLN A 388 8.57 13.51 -36.07
CA GLN A 388 9.59 12.89 -36.90
C GLN A 388 9.32 13.13 -38.39
N LEU A 389 8.09 12.91 -38.86
CA LEU A 389 7.70 13.17 -40.24
C LEU A 389 7.82 14.63 -40.65
N ARG A 390 7.47 15.57 -39.75
CA ARG A 390 7.69 17.01 -39.98
C ARG A 390 9.18 17.35 -40.08
N ALA A 391 10.00 16.81 -39.18
CA ALA A 391 11.44 17.03 -39.24
C ALA A 391 12.06 16.44 -40.51
N GLU A 392 11.60 15.30 -41.00
CA GLU A 392 11.98 14.71 -42.28
C GLU A 392 11.56 15.64 -43.43
N GLN A 393 10.31 16.12 -43.43
CA GLN A 393 9.78 17.02 -44.42
C GLN A 393 10.59 18.33 -44.51
N ASP A 394 10.91 18.92 -43.35
CA ASP A 394 11.68 20.18 -43.27
C ASP A 394 13.14 20.01 -43.72
N SER A 395 13.69 18.80 -43.60
CA SER A 395 15.08 18.48 -44.01
C SER A 395 15.23 18.19 -45.52
N LEU A 396 14.12 17.96 -46.21
CA LEU A 396 14.13 17.61 -47.64
C LEU A 396 14.29 18.84 -48.54
N PRO A 397 15.17 18.80 -49.57
CA PRO A 397 15.27 19.82 -50.58
C PRO A 397 13.93 19.98 -51.34
N PHE A 398 13.55 21.22 -51.70
CA PHE A 398 12.31 21.55 -52.40
C PHE A 398 12.13 20.83 -53.76
N ILE A 399 13.18 20.30 -54.35
CA ILE A 399 13.13 19.55 -55.61
C ILE A 399 12.41 18.19 -55.47
N HIS A 400 12.22 17.67 -54.27
CA HIS A 400 11.53 16.39 -54.03
C HIS A 400 10.02 16.54 -53.78
N VAL A 401 9.31 17.22 -54.70
CA VAL A 401 7.89 17.59 -54.59
C VAL A 401 6.97 16.43 -54.24
N ILE A 402 7.15 15.27 -54.90
CA ILE A 402 6.29 14.08 -54.65
C ILE A 402 6.49 13.54 -53.22
N LYS A 403 7.75 13.53 -52.71
CA LYS A 403 8.03 13.08 -51.36
C LYS A 403 7.51 14.05 -50.30
N HIS A 404 7.62 15.36 -50.58
CA HIS A 404 7.03 16.42 -49.76
C HIS A 404 5.50 16.27 -49.65
N GLN A 405 4.83 16.03 -50.76
CA GLN A 405 3.38 15.83 -50.78
C GLN A 405 2.96 14.58 -49.98
N LYS A 406 3.66 13.47 -50.17
CA LYS A 406 3.38 12.22 -49.41
C LYS A 406 3.57 12.39 -47.91
N LEU A 407 4.64 13.06 -47.47
CA LEU A 407 4.85 13.36 -46.06
C LEU A 407 3.79 14.33 -45.53
N SER A 408 3.35 15.31 -46.32
CA SER A 408 2.27 16.22 -45.94
C SER A 408 0.93 15.49 -45.73
N GLU A 409 0.61 14.54 -46.60
CA GLU A 409 -0.59 13.70 -46.49
C GLU A 409 -0.52 12.83 -45.21
N GLN A 410 0.62 12.21 -44.93
CA GLN A 410 0.85 11.41 -43.68
C GLN A 410 0.71 12.29 -42.44
N VAL A 411 1.28 13.49 -42.43
CA VAL A 411 1.15 14.45 -41.31
C VAL A 411 -0.29 14.89 -41.14
N ALA A 412 -1.04 15.07 -42.22
CA ALA A 412 -2.46 15.42 -42.18
C ALA A 412 -3.29 14.30 -41.55
N THR A 413 -3.12 13.04 -42.01
CA THR A 413 -3.82 11.89 -41.46
C THR A 413 -3.52 11.70 -39.96
N LEU A 414 -2.25 11.79 -39.57
CA LEU A 414 -1.88 11.72 -38.13
C LEU A 414 -2.45 12.87 -37.31
N THR A 415 -2.71 14.02 -37.94
CA THR A 415 -3.34 15.16 -37.26
C THR A 415 -4.81 14.92 -37.03
N GLU A 416 -5.52 14.36 -38.01
CA GLU A 416 -6.94 13.95 -37.90
C GLU A 416 -7.10 12.87 -36.81
N ASP A 417 -6.28 11.81 -36.85
CA ASP A 417 -6.28 10.76 -35.82
C ASP A 417 -6.05 11.33 -34.41
N LEU A 418 -5.14 12.30 -34.29
CA LEU A 418 -4.88 12.96 -33.00
C LEU A 418 -6.06 13.77 -32.49
N GLU A 419 -6.83 14.41 -33.38
CA GLU A 419 -8.04 15.16 -33.00
C GLU A 419 -9.15 14.18 -32.55
N GLU A 420 -9.31 13.05 -33.22
CA GLU A 420 -10.26 12.01 -32.81
C GLU A 420 -9.89 11.44 -31.43
N LEU A 421 -8.61 11.06 -31.22
CA LEU A 421 -8.14 10.55 -29.93
C LEU A 421 -8.27 11.59 -28.79
N LYS A 422 -8.06 12.88 -29.06
CA LYS A 422 -8.28 13.94 -28.06
C LYS A 422 -9.76 14.11 -27.74
N SER A 423 -10.64 13.99 -28.73
CA SER A 423 -12.08 14.01 -28.52
C SER A 423 -12.53 12.84 -27.66
N GLU A 424 -12.10 11.62 -28.00
CA GLU A 424 -12.37 10.41 -27.19
C GLU A 424 -11.82 10.56 -25.77
N LYS A 425 -10.59 11.06 -25.61
CA LYS A 425 -9.99 11.36 -24.31
C LYS A 425 -10.86 12.30 -23.47
N SER A 426 -11.40 13.34 -24.08
CA SER A 426 -12.28 14.31 -23.41
C SER A 426 -13.61 13.69 -22.98
N MET A 427 -14.20 12.84 -23.82
CA MET A 427 -15.43 12.11 -23.47
C MET A 427 -15.21 11.17 -22.29
N LEU A 428 -14.09 10.44 -22.26
CA LEU A 428 -13.75 9.55 -21.15
C LEU A 428 -13.49 10.33 -19.84
N LEU A 429 -12.82 11.49 -19.90
CA LEU A 429 -12.67 12.35 -18.71
C LEU A 429 -14.03 12.79 -18.16
N ASN A 430 -14.93 13.19 -19.03
CA ASN A 430 -16.28 13.61 -18.62
C ASN A 430 -17.07 12.44 -18.01
N SER A 431 -16.95 11.22 -18.56
CA SER A 431 -17.63 10.04 -18.03
C SER A 431 -17.13 9.64 -16.63
N MET A 432 -15.87 9.97 -16.31
CA MET A 432 -15.25 9.76 -14.99
C MET A 432 -15.38 11.00 -14.07
N GLU A 433 -16.09 12.05 -14.50
CA GLU A 433 -16.18 13.33 -13.78
C GLU A 433 -14.80 13.95 -13.44
N CYS A 434 -13.81 13.70 -14.29
CA CYS A 434 -12.46 14.21 -14.15
C CYS A 434 -12.27 15.46 -15.01
N ALA A 435 -11.79 16.55 -14.41
CA ALA A 435 -11.55 17.80 -15.14
C ALA A 435 -10.29 17.75 -16.02
N ASP A 436 -9.28 16.99 -15.63
CA ASP A 436 -7.97 16.92 -16.26
C ASP A 436 -7.20 15.62 -15.95
N ASP A 437 -5.99 15.49 -16.51
CA ASP A 437 -5.07 14.37 -16.29
C ASP A 437 -4.63 14.21 -14.81
N ALA A 438 -4.63 15.30 -14.04
CA ALA A 438 -4.29 15.26 -12.62
C ALA A 438 -5.46 14.70 -11.80
N ALA A 439 -6.68 15.10 -12.13
CA ALA A 439 -7.92 14.53 -11.57
C ALA A 439 -8.02 13.02 -11.87
N PHE A 440 -7.75 12.64 -13.14
CA PHE A 440 -7.70 11.23 -13.54
C PHE A 440 -6.66 10.43 -12.74
N SER A 441 -5.48 10.99 -12.50
CA SER A 441 -4.45 10.30 -11.72
C SER A 441 -4.88 10.04 -10.28
N LYS A 442 -5.68 10.94 -9.70
CA LYS A 442 -6.30 10.74 -8.37
C LYS A 442 -7.39 9.68 -8.44
N PHE A 443 -8.28 9.78 -9.41
CA PHE A 443 -9.35 8.81 -9.65
C PHE A 443 -8.81 7.38 -9.83
N LYS A 444 -7.78 7.20 -10.66
CA LYS A 444 -7.11 5.89 -10.85
C LYS A 444 -6.54 5.32 -9.54
N LYS A 445 -6.01 6.19 -8.66
CA LYS A 445 -5.56 5.76 -7.32
C LYS A 445 -6.72 5.36 -6.43
N GLU A 446 -7.84 6.07 -6.53
CA GLU A 446 -9.05 5.74 -5.77
C GLU A 446 -9.62 4.39 -6.19
N VAL A 447 -9.73 4.14 -7.50
CA VAL A 447 -10.13 2.82 -8.02
C VAL A 447 -9.19 1.72 -7.52
N LYS A 448 -7.87 1.92 -7.57
CA LYS A 448 -6.90 0.96 -7.03
C LYS A 448 -7.05 0.71 -5.52
N ASN A 449 -7.48 1.73 -4.75
CA ASN A 449 -7.70 1.55 -3.31
C ASN A 449 -8.95 0.70 -3.00
N LEU A 450 -9.87 0.53 -3.96
CA LEU A 450 -11.01 -0.37 -3.80
C LEU A 450 -10.57 -1.83 -3.66
N ASP A 451 -9.45 -2.22 -4.27
CA ASP A 451 -8.86 -3.56 -4.07
C ASP A 451 -8.50 -3.78 -2.60
N THR A 452 -7.86 -2.80 -1.95
CA THR A 452 -7.54 -2.89 -0.52
C THR A 452 -8.80 -2.94 0.36
N GLN A 453 -9.88 -2.27 -0.07
CA GLN A 453 -11.17 -2.33 0.62
C GLN A 453 -11.83 -3.70 0.46
N MET A 454 -11.76 -4.29 -0.72
CA MET A 454 -12.22 -5.66 -0.97
C MET A 454 -11.48 -6.66 -0.09
N ASP A 455 -10.15 -6.57 -0.01
CA ASP A 455 -9.34 -7.43 0.86
C ASP A 455 -9.74 -7.31 2.33
N ALA A 456 -10.00 -6.08 2.81
CA ALA A 456 -10.44 -5.85 4.18
C ALA A 456 -11.82 -6.45 4.46
N LEU A 457 -12.77 -6.32 3.52
CA LEU A 457 -14.11 -6.92 3.63
C LEU A 457 -14.03 -8.44 3.56
N GLU A 458 -13.17 -9.02 2.74
CA GLU A 458 -12.96 -10.46 2.69
C GLU A 458 -12.36 -11.00 3.99
N GLN A 459 -11.38 -10.33 4.56
CA GLN A 459 -10.86 -10.69 5.88
C GLN A 459 -11.93 -10.59 6.97
N ALA A 460 -12.82 -9.58 6.91
CA ALA A 460 -13.93 -9.46 7.83
C ALA A 460 -14.91 -10.64 7.66
N GLU A 461 -15.30 -10.95 6.43
CA GLU A 461 -16.20 -12.10 6.14
C GLU A 461 -15.63 -13.39 6.72
N ASN A 462 -14.37 -13.68 6.47
CA ASN A 462 -13.68 -14.87 6.96
C ASN A 462 -13.68 -14.94 8.49
N LYS A 463 -13.44 -13.82 9.17
CA LYS A 463 -13.45 -13.76 10.65
C LYS A 463 -14.83 -13.98 11.24
N PHE A 464 -15.86 -13.35 10.69
CA PHE A 464 -17.25 -13.55 11.14
C PHE A 464 -17.73 -14.97 10.85
N THR A 465 -17.33 -15.55 9.71
CA THR A 465 -17.64 -16.93 9.37
C THR A 465 -17.00 -17.91 10.36
N ALA A 466 -15.71 -17.73 10.67
CA ALA A 466 -15.02 -18.55 11.66
C ALA A 466 -15.64 -18.43 13.06
N GLU A 467 -16.11 -17.25 13.46
CA GLU A 467 -16.78 -17.05 14.74
C GLU A 467 -18.18 -17.65 14.75
N LEU A 468 -18.88 -17.63 13.61
CA LEU A 468 -20.15 -18.30 13.44
C LEU A 468 -20.01 -19.82 13.60
N ASP A 469 -18.99 -20.42 12.96
CA ASP A 469 -18.70 -21.84 13.05
C ASP A 469 -18.38 -22.25 14.50
N ARG A 470 -17.52 -21.51 15.19
CA ARG A 470 -17.22 -21.73 16.62
C ARG A 470 -18.45 -21.62 17.51
N THR A 471 -19.34 -20.67 17.22
CA THR A 471 -20.58 -20.46 17.97
C THR A 471 -21.55 -21.62 17.73
N LEU A 472 -21.61 -22.13 16.50
CA LEU A 472 -22.41 -23.31 16.13
C LEU A 472 -21.88 -24.60 16.80
N GLU A 473 -20.57 -24.82 16.81
CA GLU A 473 -19.93 -25.93 17.52
C GLU A 473 -20.30 -25.88 19.01
N ARG A 474 -20.17 -24.71 19.63
CA ARG A 474 -20.50 -24.52 21.03
C ARG A 474 -22.00 -24.76 21.33
N TYR A 475 -22.87 -24.32 20.43
CA TYR A 475 -24.30 -24.59 20.53
C TYR A 475 -24.56 -26.09 20.50
N ARG A 476 -23.97 -26.84 19.56
CA ARG A 476 -24.12 -28.30 19.43
C ARG A 476 -23.55 -29.05 20.63
N ASP A 477 -22.46 -28.58 21.22
CA ASP A 477 -21.90 -29.20 22.43
C ASP A 477 -22.81 -29.01 23.62
N LEU A 478 -23.43 -27.83 23.78
CA LEU A 478 -24.45 -27.61 24.81
C LEU A 478 -25.70 -28.44 24.56
N GLU A 479 -26.09 -28.59 23.31
CA GLU A 479 -27.27 -29.42 22.94
C GLU A 479 -27.09 -30.90 23.30
N LYS A 480 -25.86 -31.43 23.27
CA LYS A 480 -25.53 -32.78 23.74
C LYS A 480 -25.76 -32.95 25.24
N THR A 481 -25.62 -31.91 26.02
CA THR A 481 -25.86 -31.96 27.48
C THR A 481 -27.35 -32.04 27.84
N VAL A 482 -28.24 -31.85 26.85
CA VAL A 482 -29.70 -31.93 26.99
C VAL A 482 -30.19 -33.37 27.23
N ALA A 483 -29.41 -34.39 26.91
CA ALA A 483 -29.80 -35.79 27.05
C ALA A 483 -30.19 -36.18 28.49
N ASP A 484 -29.73 -35.42 29.49
CA ASP A 484 -29.96 -35.65 30.92
C ASP A 484 -31.04 -34.71 31.53
N VAL A 485 -31.76 -33.94 30.70
CA VAL A 485 -32.67 -32.87 31.13
C VAL A 485 -34.09 -33.10 30.52
N ASP A 486 -35.14 -32.66 31.19
CA ASP A 486 -36.49 -32.70 30.63
C ASP A 486 -36.59 -31.83 29.37
N ALA A 487 -36.74 -32.53 28.23
CA ALA A 487 -36.76 -31.90 26.91
C ALA A 487 -37.99 -31.02 26.68
N GLY A 488 -39.12 -31.31 27.37
CA GLY A 488 -40.34 -30.51 27.27
C GLY A 488 -40.20 -29.18 27.97
N GLU A 489 -39.80 -29.19 29.25
CA GLU A 489 -39.58 -27.98 30.06
C GLU A 489 -38.48 -27.08 29.45
N LEU A 490 -37.39 -27.66 28.94
CA LEU A 490 -36.37 -26.90 28.24
C LEU A 490 -36.91 -26.21 26.98
N THR A 491 -37.74 -26.90 26.19
CA THR A 491 -38.32 -26.35 24.97
C THR A 491 -39.24 -25.18 25.27
N ASP A 492 -40.10 -25.30 26.27
CA ASP A 492 -41.02 -24.25 26.69
C ASP A 492 -40.24 -22.99 27.19
N THR A 493 -39.24 -23.19 28.07
CA THR A 493 -38.40 -22.14 28.59
C THR A 493 -37.63 -21.43 27.44
N ARG A 494 -37.13 -22.16 26.47
CA ARG A 494 -36.46 -21.59 25.27
C ARG A 494 -37.43 -20.76 24.43
N MET A 495 -38.66 -21.20 24.24
CA MET A 495 -39.67 -20.45 23.48
C MET A 495 -40.02 -19.11 24.14
N GLU A 496 -40.14 -19.07 25.46
CA GLU A 496 -40.37 -17.83 26.22
C GLU A 496 -39.20 -16.83 26.04
N LEU A 497 -37.97 -17.32 26.09
CA LEU A 497 -36.77 -16.46 25.95
C LEU A 497 -36.53 -15.98 24.51
N ARG A 498 -36.95 -16.73 23.50
CA ARG A 498 -36.61 -16.54 22.08
C ARG A 498 -36.97 -15.15 21.55
N THR A 499 -38.18 -14.69 21.81
CA THR A 499 -38.65 -13.37 21.35
C THR A 499 -37.80 -12.24 21.93
N GLY A 500 -37.48 -12.29 23.22
CA GLY A 500 -36.63 -11.30 23.88
C GLY A 500 -35.21 -11.30 23.32
N LYS A 501 -34.61 -12.47 23.06
CA LYS A 501 -33.26 -12.60 22.47
C LYS A 501 -33.22 -12.12 21.04
N GLU A 502 -34.24 -12.39 20.22
CA GLU A 502 -34.30 -11.86 18.84
C GLU A 502 -34.48 -10.34 18.80
N GLN A 503 -35.20 -9.73 19.75
CA GLN A 503 -35.28 -8.28 19.92
C GLN A 503 -33.94 -7.70 20.36
N SER A 504 -33.24 -8.39 21.26
CA SER A 504 -31.88 -8.00 21.66
C SER A 504 -30.92 -7.99 20.48
N ALA A 505 -30.92 -9.03 19.63
CA ALA A 505 -30.11 -9.10 18.41
C ALA A 505 -30.38 -7.90 17.47
N ALA A 506 -31.67 -7.59 17.23
CA ALA A 506 -32.05 -6.43 16.43
C ALA A 506 -31.54 -5.11 17.02
N SER A 507 -31.68 -4.94 18.35
CA SER A 507 -31.21 -3.75 19.07
C SER A 507 -29.68 -3.61 19.02
N GLN A 508 -28.93 -4.70 19.11
CA GLN A 508 -27.48 -4.68 18.98
C GLN A 508 -27.06 -4.20 17.60
N LEU A 509 -27.67 -4.72 16.54
CA LEU A 509 -27.35 -4.32 15.17
C LEU A 509 -27.70 -2.86 14.88
N GLN A 510 -28.78 -2.36 15.44
CA GLN A 510 -29.15 -0.93 15.32
C GLN A 510 -28.16 0.01 16.02
N LYS A 511 -27.47 -0.44 17.07
CA LYS A 511 -26.47 0.35 17.81
C LYS A 511 -25.11 0.41 17.11
N ILE A 512 -24.88 -0.46 16.14
CA ILE A 512 -23.59 -0.51 15.42
C ILE A 512 -23.54 0.66 14.45
N SER A 513 -22.62 1.60 14.68
CA SER A 513 -22.40 2.73 13.76
C SER A 513 -21.87 2.25 12.41
N GLY A 514 -22.37 2.85 11.32
CA GLY A 514 -21.98 2.50 9.95
C GLY A 514 -22.74 1.33 9.34
N VAL A 515 -23.71 0.73 10.07
CA VAL A 515 -24.56 -0.34 9.52
C VAL A 515 -26.00 0.16 9.43
N LYS A 516 -26.50 0.29 8.22
CA LYS A 516 -27.94 0.53 8.02
C LYS A 516 -28.70 -0.76 8.34
N TYR A 517 -29.61 -0.67 9.31
CA TYR A 517 -30.43 -1.81 9.67
C TYR A 517 -31.41 -2.14 8.54
N ASP A 518 -31.43 -3.42 8.13
CA ASP A 518 -32.29 -3.96 7.08
C ASP A 518 -33.16 -5.10 7.63
N TYR A 519 -34.48 -4.90 7.63
CA TYR A 519 -35.44 -5.86 8.16
C TYR A 519 -35.51 -7.16 7.36
N ASP A 520 -35.36 -7.09 6.03
CA ASP A 520 -35.38 -8.27 5.17
C ASP A 520 -34.13 -9.12 5.37
N MET A 521 -32.96 -8.47 5.47
CA MET A 521 -31.68 -9.13 5.80
C MET A 521 -31.73 -9.79 7.19
N MET A 522 -32.33 -9.13 8.19
CA MET A 522 -32.55 -9.71 9.51
C MET A 522 -33.43 -10.97 9.44
N ARG A 523 -34.54 -10.90 8.71
CA ARG A 523 -35.44 -12.01 8.50
C ARG A 523 -34.76 -13.20 7.82
N GLN A 524 -33.95 -12.91 6.80
CA GLN A 524 -33.14 -13.91 6.08
C GLN A 524 -32.11 -14.54 7.02
N SER A 525 -31.40 -13.75 7.81
CA SER A 525 -30.40 -14.22 8.77
C SER A 525 -30.98 -15.15 9.82
N LYS A 526 -32.18 -14.82 10.35
CA LYS A 526 -32.95 -15.71 11.25
C LYS A 526 -33.29 -17.02 10.57
N LEU A 527 -33.71 -17.01 9.30
CA LEU A 527 -34.05 -18.20 8.55
C LEU A 527 -32.83 -19.09 8.31
N GLU A 528 -31.69 -18.51 7.96
CA GLU A 528 -30.44 -19.27 7.76
C GLU A 528 -29.97 -19.92 9.06
N VAL A 529 -29.98 -19.19 10.18
CA VAL A 529 -29.68 -19.78 11.50
C VAL A 529 -30.64 -20.92 11.87
N LYS A 530 -31.94 -20.77 11.60
CA LYS A 530 -32.89 -21.87 11.78
C LYS A 530 -32.52 -23.11 10.96
N LYS A 531 -32.09 -22.94 9.72
CA LYS A 531 -31.62 -24.03 8.87
C LYS A 531 -30.37 -24.69 9.43
N MET A 532 -29.40 -23.92 9.88
CA MET A 532 -28.15 -24.41 10.46
C MET A 532 -28.36 -25.22 11.73
N LEU A 533 -29.40 -24.88 12.52
CA LEU A 533 -29.80 -25.57 13.74
C LEU A 533 -30.76 -26.72 13.50
N GLY A 534 -31.12 -27.04 12.26
CA GLY A 534 -32.08 -28.12 11.96
C GLY A 534 -33.53 -27.82 12.38
N GLU A 535 -33.84 -26.56 12.74
CA GLU A 535 -35.21 -26.17 13.19
C GLU A 535 -36.22 -26.07 12.04
N VAL A 536 -35.79 -26.23 10.78
CA VAL A 536 -36.66 -26.19 9.59
C VAL A 536 -37.03 -27.60 9.17
N THR A 537 -38.08 -28.15 9.79
CA THR A 537 -38.66 -29.46 9.43
C THR A 537 -39.90 -29.36 8.53
N ARG A 538 -40.34 -28.16 8.13
CA ARG A 538 -41.50 -28.02 7.23
C ARG A 538 -41.05 -28.17 5.77
N LYS A 539 -41.62 -29.19 5.08
CA LYS A 539 -41.62 -29.24 3.61
C LYS A 539 -42.09 -27.88 3.08
N PRO A 540 -41.43 -27.30 2.10
CA PRO A 540 -41.87 -26.04 1.52
C PRO A 540 -43.32 -26.17 1.06
N SER A 541 -44.14 -25.14 1.30
CA SER A 541 -45.54 -25.14 0.84
C SER A 541 -45.56 -25.27 -0.68
N ILE A 542 -46.64 -25.79 -1.24
CA ILE A 542 -46.82 -25.95 -2.69
C ILE A 542 -46.57 -24.64 -3.42
N THR A 543 -46.91 -23.49 -2.82
CA THR A 543 -46.64 -22.15 -3.35
C THR A 543 -45.15 -21.83 -3.40
N GLN A 544 -44.35 -22.23 -2.41
CA GLN A 544 -42.89 -22.07 -2.39
C GLN A 544 -42.18 -23.05 -3.34
N MET A 545 -42.75 -24.24 -3.56
CA MET A 545 -42.25 -25.18 -4.58
C MET A 545 -42.54 -24.70 -6.00
N LEU A 546 -43.65 -24.02 -6.23
CA LEU A 546 -43.98 -23.41 -7.52
C LEU A 546 -43.08 -22.22 -7.82
N GLN A 547 -42.74 -21.37 -6.84
CA GLN A 547 -41.80 -20.25 -7.01
C GLN A 547 -40.34 -20.67 -7.24
N ARG A 548 -39.96 -21.89 -6.82
CA ARG A 548 -38.61 -22.44 -7.09
C ARG A 548 -38.46 -23.14 -8.44
N LYS A 549 -39.55 -23.35 -9.18
CA LYS A 549 -39.53 -24.03 -10.49
C LYS A 549 -39.35 -23.11 -11.69
N GLU A 550 -39.14 -21.79 -11.49
CA GLU A 550 -39.01 -20.82 -12.57
C GLU A 550 -37.70 -20.03 -12.55
N PRO A 551 -36.52 -20.60 -12.59
CA PRO A 551 -35.48 -20.00 -13.43
C PRO A 551 -34.66 -20.95 -14.31
N GLU A 552 -34.96 -22.26 -14.35
CA GLU A 552 -34.13 -23.16 -15.17
C GLU A 552 -34.64 -23.46 -16.58
N SER A 553 -35.78 -22.92 -17.01
CA SER A 553 -36.39 -23.27 -18.33
C SER A 553 -36.31 -22.20 -19.42
N GLN A 554 -35.57 -21.10 -19.25
CA GLN A 554 -35.44 -20.07 -20.30
C GLN A 554 -34.01 -19.82 -20.81
N MET A 555 -33.19 -20.86 -20.89
CA MET A 555 -32.11 -20.86 -21.88
C MET A 555 -32.57 -21.54 -23.16
N GLN A 556 -33.49 -20.89 -23.88
CA GLN A 556 -33.79 -21.29 -25.25
C GLN A 556 -32.64 -20.87 -26.18
N LYS A 557 -32.06 -21.89 -26.81
CA LYS A 557 -31.11 -21.71 -27.93
C LYS A 557 -31.68 -20.76 -28.99
N PRO A 558 -30.91 -19.88 -29.57
CA PRO A 558 -31.39 -19.03 -30.66
C PRO A 558 -31.82 -19.87 -31.86
N PRO A 559 -32.92 -19.52 -32.56
CA PRO A 559 -33.42 -20.30 -33.69
C PRO A 559 -32.45 -20.27 -34.85
N LYS A 560 -32.10 -21.45 -35.38
CA LYS A 560 -31.36 -21.59 -36.64
C LYS A 560 -32.14 -20.86 -37.76
N ARG A 561 -31.53 -19.85 -38.38
CA ARG A 561 -32.00 -19.22 -39.60
C ARG A 561 -32.08 -20.29 -40.68
N LYS A 562 -33.30 -20.57 -41.18
CA LYS A 562 -33.53 -21.26 -42.44
C LYS A 562 -33.09 -20.37 -43.58
N GLN A 563 -32.14 -20.84 -44.39
CA GLN A 563 -31.87 -20.32 -45.74
C GLN A 563 -33.14 -20.49 -46.58
N LYS A 564 -33.64 -19.39 -47.10
CA LYS A 564 -34.62 -19.39 -48.18
C LYS A 564 -33.82 -19.35 -49.50
N ASP A 565 -33.93 -20.45 -50.23
CA ASP A 565 -33.58 -20.49 -51.65
C ASP A 565 -34.47 -19.50 -52.41
N TYR A 566 -33.88 -18.61 -53.19
CA TYR A 566 -34.54 -17.87 -54.23
C TYR A 566 -34.04 -18.42 -55.57
N GLU A 567 -34.86 -19.26 -56.18
CA GLU A 567 -34.92 -19.43 -57.61
C GLU A 567 -35.82 -18.33 -58.19
N ARG A 568 -35.26 -17.62 -59.11
CA ARG A 568 -35.65 -16.85 -60.30
C ARG A 568 -35.21 -15.40 -60.23
#